data_920bd56e40deb1a3324f9173c7a4aaa1
#
_entry.id   920bd56e40deb1a3324f9173c7a4aaa1
#
_cell.length_a   1.000
_cell.length_b   1.000
_cell.length_c   1.000
_cell.angle_alpha   90.00
_cell.angle_beta   90.00
_cell.angle_gamma   90.00
#
_symmetry.space_group_name_H-M   'P 1'
#
loop_
_entity.id
_entity.type
_entity.pdbx_description
1 polymer ?
#
loop_
_entity_poly.entity_id
_entity_poly.type
_entity_poly.pdbx_seq_one_letter_code
_entity_poly.pdbx_strand_id
1 'polypeptide(L)'
;KVLDRLLPDPGEGPSAEKREKGFFRMRNRAKTSSGRGFNCRVEADGDPGYKATAVMLGESGLCLALDGSGLPDAAGVLTPATAMGESLTERLRAAGHTYEVSEV
;
A
#
# COMPACT_ATOMS: atom_id res chain seq x y z
N LYS A 1 10.22 17.76 -27.31
CA LYS A 1 11.68 17.59 -27.50
C LYS A 1 12.53 17.86 -26.26
N VAL A 2 12.13 18.74 -25.31
CA VAL A 2 12.88 18.98 -24.05
C VAL A 2 12.46 17.95 -23.00
N LEU A 3 11.19 17.58 -22.94
CA LEU A 3 10.66 16.54 -22.04
C LEU A 3 11.20 15.15 -22.36
N ASP A 4 11.40 14.83 -23.62
CA ASP A 4 11.94 13.52 -24.06
C ASP A 4 13.38 13.25 -23.57
N ARG A 5 14.12 14.32 -23.21
CA ARG A 5 15.47 14.22 -22.65
C ARG A 5 15.53 14.12 -21.12
N LEU A 6 14.41 14.35 -20.46
CA LEU A 6 14.29 14.34 -18.99
C LEU A 6 13.56 13.11 -18.47
N LEU A 7 12.85 12.40 -19.33
CA LEU A 7 12.15 11.17 -18.98
C LEU A 7 13.07 9.97 -19.23
N PRO A 8 13.07 8.97 -18.36
CA PRO A 8 13.75 7.70 -18.62
C PRO A 8 13.17 7.01 -19.85
N ASP A 9 13.97 6.22 -20.53
CA ASP A 9 13.53 5.45 -21.69
C ASP A 9 12.43 4.43 -21.30
N PRO A 10 11.54 4.06 -22.25
CA PRO A 10 10.55 3.02 -22.00
C PRO A 10 11.21 1.73 -21.49
N GLY A 11 10.77 1.24 -20.32
CA GLY A 11 11.34 0.08 -19.66
C GLY A 11 12.45 0.40 -18.66
N GLU A 12 12.92 1.64 -18.57
CA GLU A 12 13.82 2.08 -17.51
C GLU A 12 13.04 2.52 -16.26
N GLY A 13 13.25 1.82 -15.16
CA GLY A 13 12.79 2.21 -13.85
C GLY A 13 13.76 3.15 -13.14
N PRO A 14 13.43 3.62 -11.93
CA PRO A 14 14.35 4.39 -11.10
C PRO A 14 15.58 3.55 -10.71
N SER A 15 16.73 4.21 -10.56
CA SER A 15 17.95 3.54 -10.11
C SER A 15 17.75 2.81 -8.77
N ALA A 16 18.60 1.81 -8.46
CA ALA A 16 18.54 1.09 -7.19
C ALA A 16 18.59 2.05 -5.99
N GLU A 17 19.46 3.05 -6.04
CA GLU A 17 19.58 4.06 -5.00
C GLU A 17 18.29 4.88 -4.81
N LYS A 18 17.64 5.29 -5.88
CA LYS A 18 16.35 6.01 -5.82
C LYS A 18 15.25 5.12 -5.26
N ARG A 19 15.22 3.83 -5.62
CA ARG A 19 14.25 2.87 -5.08
C ARG A 19 14.43 2.70 -3.56
N GLU A 20 15.67 2.63 -3.08
CA GLU A 20 15.98 2.47 -1.65
C GLU A 20 15.68 3.73 -0.83
N LYS A 21 16.07 4.91 -1.34
CA LYS A 21 15.89 6.20 -0.64
C LYS A 21 14.48 6.79 -0.79
N GLY A 22 13.66 6.23 -1.66
CA GLY A 22 12.27 6.66 -1.84
C GLY A 22 11.43 6.41 -0.58
N PHE A 23 10.31 7.09 -0.49
CA PHE A 23 9.29 6.83 0.52
C PHE A 23 7.95 7.37 0.02
N PHE A 24 6.86 6.93 0.65
CA PHE A 24 5.58 7.62 0.53
C PHE A 24 4.94 7.81 1.91
N ARG A 25 4.16 8.87 2.02
CA ARG A 25 3.37 9.19 3.20
C ARG A 25 2.02 9.74 2.77
N MET A 26 0.97 9.04 3.14
CA MET A 26 -0.40 9.40 2.82
C MET A 26 -1.19 9.64 4.11
N ARG A 27 -1.98 10.70 4.12
CA ARG A 27 -2.89 11.02 5.22
C ARG A 27 -4.29 11.22 4.66
N ASN A 28 -5.21 10.44 5.17
CA ASN A 28 -6.62 10.55 4.81
C ASN A 28 -7.40 11.03 6.03
N ARG A 29 -8.37 11.90 5.80
CA ARG A 29 -9.35 12.30 6.80
C ARG A 29 -10.71 11.81 6.38
N ALA A 30 -11.40 11.12 7.27
CA ALA A 30 -12.75 10.66 7.06
C ALA A 30 -13.68 11.26 8.11
N LYS A 31 -14.91 11.56 7.71
CA LYS A 31 -15.99 11.95 8.62
C LYS A 31 -17.19 11.05 8.37
N THR A 32 -17.69 10.44 9.42
CA THR A 32 -18.88 9.59 9.33
C THR A 32 -20.15 10.42 9.26
N SER A 33 -21.25 9.80 8.83
CA SER A 33 -22.58 10.42 8.88
C SER A 33 -23.04 10.77 10.30
N SER A 34 -22.52 10.08 11.31
CA SER A 34 -22.74 10.38 12.73
C SER A 34 -21.88 11.53 13.27
N GLY A 35 -21.01 12.13 12.44
CA GLY A 35 -20.18 13.27 12.81
C GLY A 35 -18.81 12.93 13.41
N ARG A 36 -18.48 11.63 13.61
CA ARG A 36 -17.16 11.21 14.10
C ARG A 36 -16.09 11.43 13.03
N GLY A 37 -14.92 11.88 13.43
CA GLY A 37 -13.78 12.13 12.55
C GLY A 37 -12.68 11.09 12.77
N PHE A 38 -11.98 10.74 11.69
CA PHE A 38 -10.86 9.82 11.73
C PHE A 38 -9.70 10.34 10.87
N ASN A 39 -8.49 10.20 11.38
CA ASN A 39 -7.26 10.35 10.60
C ASN A 39 -6.68 8.97 10.33
N CYS A 40 -6.36 8.69 9.06
CA CYS A 40 -5.65 7.50 8.66
C CYS A 40 -4.28 7.88 8.12
N ARG A 41 -3.24 7.18 8.56
CA ARG A 41 -1.86 7.33 8.12
C ARG A 41 -1.37 6.06 7.47
N VAL A 42 -0.89 6.17 6.22
CA VAL A 42 -0.30 5.06 5.45
C VAL A 42 1.05 5.51 4.96
N GLU A 43 2.10 4.81 5.36
CA GLU A 43 3.48 5.18 5.03
C GLU A 43 4.31 3.92 4.77
N ALA A 44 5.31 4.05 3.90
CA ALA A 44 6.39 3.08 3.78
C ALA A 44 7.66 3.74 3.27
N ASP A 45 8.80 3.18 3.65
CA ASP A 45 10.09 3.47 3.05
C ASP A 45 10.27 2.66 1.77
N GLY A 46 11.03 3.21 0.84
CA GLY A 46 11.17 2.68 -0.50
C GLY A 46 10.25 3.39 -1.49
N ASP A 47 10.70 3.40 -2.74
CA ASP A 47 9.96 4.01 -3.84
C ASP A 47 8.55 3.40 -3.98
N PRO A 48 7.50 4.23 -4.03
CA PRO A 48 6.12 3.74 -4.12
C PRO A 48 5.79 3.05 -5.43
N GLY A 49 6.51 3.35 -6.51
CA GLY A 49 6.26 2.77 -7.83
C GLY A 49 6.79 1.35 -7.98
N TYR A 50 7.84 0.98 -7.23
CA TYR A 50 8.51 -0.31 -7.37
C TYR A 50 8.70 -1.01 -6.03
N LYS A 51 9.57 -0.50 -5.13
CA LYS A 51 9.95 -1.22 -3.91
C LYS A 51 8.76 -1.46 -2.98
N ALA A 52 8.07 -0.40 -2.59
CA ALA A 52 6.91 -0.52 -1.70
C ALA A 52 5.75 -1.29 -2.36
N THR A 53 5.52 -1.08 -3.65
CA THR A 53 4.50 -1.82 -4.41
C THR A 53 4.85 -3.31 -4.52
N ALA A 54 6.12 -3.68 -4.71
CA ALA A 54 6.53 -5.08 -4.73
C ALA A 54 6.24 -5.78 -3.38
N VAL A 55 6.46 -5.10 -2.25
CA VAL A 55 6.09 -5.60 -0.93
C VAL A 55 4.57 -5.77 -0.82
N MET A 56 3.80 -4.74 -1.18
CA MET A 56 2.33 -4.81 -1.14
C MET A 56 1.78 -5.96 -2.00
N LEU A 57 2.32 -6.16 -3.19
CA LEU A 57 1.91 -7.25 -4.08
C LEU A 57 2.29 -8.61 -3.51
N GLY A 58 3.52 -8.77 -3.02
CA GLY A 58 4.01 -10.01 -2.41
C GLY A 58 3.19 -10.41 -1.18
N GLU A 59 2.99 -9.47 -0.25
CA GLU A 59 2.19 -9.73 0.95
C GLU A 59 0.71 -10.01 0.62
N SER A 60 0.15 -9.39 -0.41
CA SER A 60 -1.20 -9.72 -0.88
C SER A 60 -1.29 -11.15 -1.39
N GLY A 61 -0.31 -11.59 -2.19
CA GLY A 61 -0.24 -12.97 -2.66
C GLY A 61 -0.10 -13.98 -1.53
N LEU A 62 0.78 -13.72 -0.57
CA LEU A 62 0.97 -14.55 0.63
C LEU A 62 -0.28 -14.56 1.52
N CYS A 63 -0.95 -13.44 1.69
CA CYS A 63 -2.19 -13.33 2.44
C CYS A 63 -3.29 -14.24 1.86
N LEU A 64 -3.51 -14.17 0.55
CA LEU A 64 -4.48 -15.03 -0.12
C LEU A 64 -4.12 -16.52 -0.05
N ALA A 65 -2.83 -16.85 -0.08
CA ALA A 65 -2.37 -18.23 -0.08
C ALA A 65 -2.36 -18.89 1.31
N LEU A 66 -2.11 -18.12 2.36
CA LEU A 66 -1.79 -18.67 3.68
C LEU A 66 -2.84 -18.34 4.76
N ASP A 67 -3.59 -17.25 4.63
CA ASP A 67 -4.46 -16.74 5.70
C ASP A 67 -5.94 -17.10 5.51
N GLY A 68 -6.25 -18.10 4.72
CA GLY A 68 -7.59 -18.47 4.26
C GLY A 68 -8.71 -18.36 5.30
N SER A 69 -8.50 -18.84 6.54
CA SER A 69 -9.49 -18.77 7.62
C SER A 69 -9.66 -17.37 8.24
N GLY A 70 -8.71 -16.48 8.02
CA GLY A 70 -8.73 -15.09 8.50
C GLY A 70 -9.26 -14.09 7.47
N LEU A 71 -9.55 -14.55 6.26
CA LEU A 71 -10.02 -13.68 5.18
C LEU A 71 -11.54 -13.47 5.25
N PRO A 72 -12.04 -12.31 4.79
CA PRO A 72 -13.46 -12.11 4.58
C PRO A 72 -14.07 -13.18 3.65
N ASP A 73 -15.29 -13.63 3.95
CA ASP A 73 -16.03 -14.55 3.08
C ASP A 73 -16.59 -13.78 1.88
N ALA A 74 -15.72 -13.51 0.92
CA ALA A 74 -16.03 -12.74 -0.29
C ALA A 74 -15.27 -13.30 -1.50
N ALA A 75 -15.94 -13.36 -2.65
CA ALA A 75 -15.35 -13.82 -3.90
C ALA A 75 -15.74 -12.89 -5.05
N GLY A 76 -14.87 -12.80 -6.07
CA GLY A 76 -15.09 -11.97 -7.25
C GLY A 76 -13.94 -11.04 -7.56
N VAL A 77 -14.20 -9.99 -8.35
CA VAL A 77 -13.25 -8.91 -8.61
C VAL A 77 -13.35 -7.90 -7.47
N LEU A 78 -12.43 -7.98 -6.53
CA LEU A 78 -12.46 -7.23 -5.28
C LEU A 78 -11.23 -6.33 -5.14
N THR A 79 -11.37 -5.27 -4.36
CA THR A 79 -10.19 -4.50 -3.91
C THR A 79 -9.43 -5.30 -2.84
N PRO A 80 -8.11 -5.07 -2.66
CA PRO A 80 -7.34 -5.72 -1.60
C PRO A 80 -7.97 -5.56 -0.21
N ALA A 81 -8.51 -4.38 0.11
CA ALA A 81 -9.17 -4.12 1.38
C ALA A 81 -10.42 -5.00 1.58
N THR A 82 -11.23 -5.18 0.54
CA THR A 82 -12.43 -6.01 0.61
C THR A 82 -12.11 -7.50 0.65
N ALA A 83 -11.08 -7.93 -0.09
CA ALA A 83 -10.72 -9.34 -0.18
C ALA A 83 -9.95 -9.85 1.06
N MET A 84 -9.12 -9.01 1.68
CA MET A 84 -8.16 -9.45 2.69
C MET A 84 -8.27 -8.73 4.04
N GLY A 85 -8.92 -7.57 4.07
CA GLY A 85 -9.21 -6.85 5.31
C GLY A 85 -8.00 -6.62 6.21
N GLU A 86 -8.17 -6.90 7.50
CA GLU A 86 -7.13 -6.69 8.52
C GLU A 86 -5.95 -7.66 8.36
N SER A 87 -6.16 -8.88 7.85
CA SER A 87 -5.08 -9.85 7.61
C SER A 87 -3.97 -9.26 6.74
N LEU A 88 -4.33 -8.60 5.63
CA LEU A 88 -3.33 -7.90 4.81
C LEU A 88 -2.69 -6.73 5.53
N THR A 89 -3.46 -5.96 6.29
CA THR A 89 -2.94 -4.81 7.03
C THR A 89 -1.90 -5.23 8.06
N GLU A 90 -2.12 -6.32 8.78
CA GLU A 90 -1.17 -6.89 9.74
C GLU A 90 0.12 -7.38 9.06
N ARG A 91 -0.01 -8.06 7.91
CA ARG A 91 1.16 -8.46 7.11
C ARG A 91 1.99 -7.28 6.65
N LEU A 92 1.34 -6.24 6.13
CA LEU A 92 2.03 -5.03 5.68
C LEU A 92 2.70 -4.28 6.82
N ARG A 93 2.09 -4.24 8.02
CA ARG A 93 2.74 -3.71 9.23
C ARG A 93 3.97 -4.53 9.61
N ALA A 94 3.88 -5.85 9.57
CA ALA A 94 5.01 -6.75 9.82
C ALA A 94 6.13 -6.59 8.79
N ALA A 95 5.79 -6.25 7.55
CA ALA A 95 6.73 -5.95 6.47
C ALA A 95 7.29 -4.51 6.50
N GLY A 96 7.01 -3.74 7.56
CA GLY A 96 7.58 -2.41 7.79
C GLY A 96 6.76 -1.23 7.26
N HIS A 97 5.53 -1.46 6.78
CA HIS A 97 4.62 -0.40 6.43
C HIS A 97 3.87 0.14 7.64
N THR A 98 3.46 1.38 7.60
CA THR A 98 2.60 2.01 8.60
C THR A 98 1.15 2.03 8.11
N TYR A 99 0.24 1.50 8.91
CA TYR A 99 -1.20 1.61 8.74
C TYR A 99 -1.82 1.93 10.08
N GLU A 100 -2.19 3.18 10.29
CA GLU A 100 -2.73 3.67 11.55
C GLU A 100 -4.03 4.43 11.34
N VAL A 101 -4.95 4.27 12.26
CA VAL A 101 -6.20 5.02 12.32
C VAL A 101 -6.35 5.59 13.72
N SER A 102 -6.66 6.87 13.81
CA SER A 102 -6.98 7.56 15.06
C SER A 102 -8.28 8.34 14.92
N GLU A 103 -9.10 8.32 15.95
CA GLU A 103 -10.28 9.17 16.04
C GLU A 103 -9.87 10.59 16.45
N VAL A 104 -10.54 11.62 15.91
CA VAL A 104 -10.32 13.06 16.17
C VAL A 104 -11.61 13.74 16.55
#